data_9dfc9b54943348f92ce08d1742106a32
#
_entry.id   9dfc9b54943348f92ce08d1742106a32
#
_cell.length_a   1.000
_cell.length_b   1.000
_cell.length_c   1.000
_cell.angle_alpha   90.00
_cell.angle_beta   90.00
_cell.angle_gamma   90.00
#
_symmetry.space_group_name_H-M   'P 1'
#
loop_
_entity.id
_entity.type
_entity.pdbx_description
1 polymer ?
#
loop_
_entity_poly.entity_id
_entity_poly.type
_entity_poly.pdbx_seq_one_letter_code
_entity_poly.pdbx_strand_id
1 'polypeptide(L)'
;MRLAMIEIFGLLFLGLFVTLVVFIIRALRAYVKSHSRPPEDRQEAAAAPSKTLAQALKDHRTRCKLTQEYVAEAVGVSRQAVSKWETGESEPTMSNLTLLAKVYGVSLAQLLEDVT
;
A
#
# COMPACT_ATOMS: atom_id res chain seq x y z
N MET A 1 -28.11 -31.36 36.48
CA MET A 1 -26.94 -30.48 36.64
C MET A 1 -25.84 -30.75 35.65
N ARG A 2 -25.42 -31.99 35.42
CA ARG A 2 -24.30 -32.28 34.47
C ARG A 2 -24.64 -31.95 33.02
N LEU A 3 -25.86 -32.20 32.56
CA LEU A 3 -26.30 -31.90 31.19
C LEU A 3 -26.36 -30.40 30.91
N ALA A 4 -26.90 -29.60 31.85
CA ALA A 4 -26.96 -28.15 31.70
C ALA A 4 -25.56 -27.51 31.67
N MET A 5 -24.59 -28.03 32.39
CA MET A 5 -23.19 -27.55 32.33
C MET A 5 -22.56 -27.86 30.99
N ILE A 6 -22.80 -29.01 30.41
CA ILE A 6 -22.26 -29.41 29.11
C ILE A 6 -22.81 -28.47 28.00
N GLU A 7 -24.10 -28.15 28.06
CA GLU A 7 -24.72 -27.21 27.10
C GLU A 7 -24.16 -25.82 27.23
N ILE A 8 -23.96 -25.30 28.45
CA ILE A 8 -23.39 -23.99 28.70
C ILE A 8 -21.94 -23.93 28.21
N PHE A 9 -21.13 -24.94 28.48
CA PHE A 9 -19.75 -25.01 27.95
C PHE A 9 -19.71 -25.13 26.42
N GLY A 10 -20.63 -25.88 25.84
CA GLY A 10 -20.76 -25.99 24.38
C GLY A 10 -21.07 -24.65 23.72
N LEU A 11 -22.03 -23.90 24.29
CA LEU A 11 -22.38 -22.56 23.78
C LEU A 11 -21.25 -21.54 23.94
N LEU A 12 -20.56 -21.56 25.08
CA LEU A 12 -19.37 -20.70 25.30
C LEU A 12 -18.25 -21.03 24.33
N PHE A 13 -17.98 -22.32 24.11
CA PHE A 13 -16.97 -22.78 23.18
C PHE A 13 -17.32 -22.40 21.74
N LEU A 14 -18.59 -22.57 21.35
CA LEU A 14 -19.09 -22.17 20.04
C LEU A 14 -18.94 -20.66 19.82
N GLY A 15 -19.29 -19.84 20.80
CA GLY A 15 -19.14 -18.39 20.76
C GLY A 15 -17.67 -17.96 20.59
N LEU A 16 -16.77 -18.58 21.36
CA LEU A 16 -15.34 -18.34 21.25
C LEU A 16 -14.80 -18.77 19.88
N PHE A 17 -15.24 -19.91 19.38
CA PHE A 17 -14.84 -20.43 18.07
C PHE A 17 -15.29 -19.50 16.94
N VAL A 18 -16.55 -19.04 16.97
CA VAL A 18 -17.08 -18.10 15.97
C VAL A 18 -16.30 -16.77 15.98
N THR A 19 -16.02 -16.23 17.18
CA THR A 19 -15.19 -15.00 17.30
C THR A 19 -13.80 -15.19 16.74
N LEU A 20 -13.17 -16.32 17.00
CA LEU A 20 -11.84 -16.64 16.47
C LEU A 20 -11.86 -16.75 14.95
N VAL A 21 -12.85 -17.45 14.37
CA VAL A 21 -12.99 -17.59 12.92
C VAL A 21 -13.23 -16.23 12.25
N VAL A 22 -14.10 -15.39 12.82
CA VAL A 22 -14.34 -14.03 12.32
C VAL A 22 -13.06 -13.21 12.37
N PHE A 23 -12.30 -13.30 13.45
CA PHE A 23 -11.02 -12.61 13.60
C PHE A 23 -10.00 -13.05 12.54
N ILE A 24 -9.88 -14.36 12.31
CA ILE A 24 -8.99 -14.92 11.28
C ILE A 24 -9.41 -14.45 9.88
N ILE A 25 -10.71 -14.47 9.57
CA ILE A 25 -11.23 -14.00 8.28
C ILE A 25 -10.93 -12.51 8.08
N ARG A 26 -11.09 -11.69 9.12
CA ARG A 26 -10.75 -10.26 9.05
C ARG A 26 -9.25 -10.03 8.85
N ALA A 27 -8.42 -10.77 9.56
CA ALA A 27 -6.96 -10.72 9.41
C ALA A 27 -6.52 -11.16 8.01
N LEU A 28 -7.10 -12.24 7.47
CA LEU A 28 -6.83 -12.72 6.11
C LEU A 28 -7.30 -11.71 5.04
N ARG A 29 -8.46 -11.09 5.22
CA ARG A 29 -8.93 -10.04 4.29
C ARG A 29 -8.04 -8.81 4.30
N ALA A 30 -7.55 -8.41 5.46
CA ALA A 30 -6.58 -7.32 5.58
C ALA A 30 -5.25 -7.69 4.90
N TYR A 31 -4.79 -8.93 5.07
CA TYR A 31 -3.57 -9.44 4.43
C TYR A 31 -3.72 -9.56 2.92
N VAL A 32 -4.83 -10.12 2.43
CA VAL A 32 -5.13 -10.26 1.00
C VAL A 32 -5.31 -8.90 0.34
N LYS A 33 -5.95 -7.93 1.01
CA LYS A 33 -6.11 -6.57 0.48
C LYS A 33 -4.78 -5.84 0.31
N SER A 34 -3.78 -6.16 1.13
CA SER A 34 -2.44 -5.59 0.98
C SER A 34 -1.58 -6.29 -0.09
N HIS A 35 -1.97 -7.50 -0.53
CA HIS A 35 -1.22 -8.31 -1.49
C HIS A 35 -1.96 -8.60 -2.80
N SER A 36 -3.24 -8.33 -2.88
CA SER A 36 -4.04 -8.56 -4.09
C SER A 36 -4.30 -7.24 -4.81
N ARG A 37 -3.36 -6.85 -5.64
CA ARG A 37 -3.75 -6.12 -6.84
C ARG A 37 -4.48 -7.12 -7.74
N PRO A 38 -5.71 -6.82 -8.21
CA PRO A 38 -6.35 -7.66 -9.19
C PRO A 38 -5.48 -7.76 -10.43
N PRO A 39 -5.38 -8.91 -11.08
CA PRO A 39 -4.60 -9.08 -12.30
C PRO A 39 -5.23 -8.42 -13.54
N GLU A 40 -6.10 -7.44 -13.37
CA GLU A 40 -6.79 -6.77 -14.47
C GLU A 40 -5.93 -5.81 -15.27
N ASP A 41 -4.73 -5.44 -14.76
CA ASP A 41 -3.80 -4.56 -15.48
C ASP A 41 -2.85 -5.32 -16.43
N ARG A 42 -3.09 -6.59 -16.71
CA ARG A 42 -2.26 -7.38 -17.63
C ARG A 42 -2.72 -7.39 -19.08
N GLN A 43 -3.82 -6.75 -19.44
CA GLN A 43 -4.36 -6.83 -20.80
C GLN A 43 -4.05 -5.65 -21.70
N GLU A 44 -3.31 -4.66 -21.25
CA GLU A 44 -2.86 -3.57 -22.13
C GLU A 44 -1.36 -3.54 -22.39
N ALA A 45 -0.70 -4.68 -22.38
CA ALA A 45 0.72 -4.80 -22.68
C ALA A 45 1.00 -4.82 -24.20
N ALA A 46 0.25 -4.08 -25.01
CA ALA A 46 0.48 -3.97 -26.45
C ALA A 46 0.97 -2.57 -26.92
N ALA A 47 1.05 -1.61 -26.03
CA ALA A 47 1.85 -0.39 -26.19
C ALA A 47 2.54 -0.19 -24.84
N ALA A 48 3.86 -0.04 -24.82
CA ALA A 48 4.59 0.26 -23.59
C ALA A 48 3.93 1.47 -22.95
N PRO A 49 3.15 1.30 -21.86
CA PRO A 49 2.48 2.44 -21.26
C PRO A 49 3.56 3.31 -20.66
N SER A 50 3.59 4.56 -21.08
CA SER A 50 4.36 5.59 -20.41
C SER A 50 3.99 5.53 -18.93
N LYS A 51 4.95 5.21 -18.06
CA LYS A 51 4.72 5.25 -16.62
C LYS A 51 4.28 6.66 -16.25
N THR A 52 3.18 6.78 -15.51
CA THR A 52 2.79 8.05 -14.95
C THR A 52 3.81 8.48 -13.89
N LEU A 53 3.90 9.77 -13.62
CA LEU A 53 4.76 10.29 -12.53
C LEU A 53 4.42 9.61 -11.20
N ALA A 54 3.15 9.40 -10.91
CA ALA A 54 2.68 8.71 -9.70
C ALA A 54 3.27 7.29 -9.57
N GLN A 55 3.25 6.53 -10.65
CA GLN A 55 3.83 5.18 -10.70
C GLN A 55 5.34 5.20 -10.55
N ALA A 56 6.02 6.14 -11.22
CA ALA A 56 7.47 6.30 -11.10
C ALA A 56 7.91 6.62 -9.67
N LEU A 57 7.20 7.52 -8.99
CA LEU A 57 7.46 7.88 -7.59
C LEU A 57 7.30 6.68 -6.66
N LYS A 58 6.24 5.94 -6.82
CA LYS A 58 5.99 4.73 -6.03
C LYS A 58 7.02 3.64 -6.29
N ASP A 59 7.40 3.42 -7.54
CA ASP A 59 8.40 2.43 -7.93
C ASP A 59 9.78 2.76 -7.35
N HIS A 60 10.22 4.00 -7.42
CA HIS A 60 11.49 4.44 -6.82
C HIS A 60 11.48 4.26 -5.31
N ARG A 61 10.39 4.65 -4.64
CA ARG A 61 10.25 4.46 -3.20
C ARG A 61 10.33 2.99 -2.79
N THR A 62 9.59 2.13 -3.45
CA THR A 62 9.56 0.68 -3.15
C THR A 62 10.88 0.00 -3.48
N ARG A 63 11.55 0.42 -4.54
CA ARG A 63 12.90 -0.06 -4.90
C ARG A 63 13.92 0.28 -3.81
N CYS A 64 13.82 1.47 -3.22
CA CYS A 64 14.66 1.90 -2.10
C CYS A 64 14.21 1.31 -0.75
N LYS A 65 13.10 0.55 -0.71
CA LYS A 65 12.51 -0.04 0.51
C LYS A 65 12.16 1.01 1.57
N LEU A 66 11.68 2.17 1.14
CA LEU A 66 11.28 3.29 1.99
C LEU A 66 9.78 3.28 2.23
N THR A 67 9.35 3.76 3.40
CA THR A 67 7.94 4.00 3.72
C THR A 67 7.50 5.38 3.25
N GLN A 68 6.20 5.57 3.07
CA GLN A 68 5.64 6.90 2.76
C GLN A 68 5.92 7.91 3.88
N GLU A 69 5.89 7.47 5.15
CA GLU A 69 6.23 8.31 6.29
C GLU A 69 7.68 8.79 6.24
N TYR A 70 8.61 7.91 5.95
CA TYR A 70 10.02 8.27 5.84
C TYR A 70 10.26 9.31 4.76
N VAL A 71 9.68 9.09 3.58
CA VAL A 71 9.79 10.02 2.44
C VAL A 71 9.17 11.36 2.78
N ALA A 72 7.98 11.37 3.39
CA ALA A 72 7.30 12.58 3.83
C ALA A 72 8.15 13.40 4.79
N GLU A 73 8.74 12.76 5.79
CA GLU A 73 9.62 13.40 6.76
C GLU A 73 10.89 13.95 6.09
N ALA A 74 11.51 13.19 5.20
CA ALA A 74 12.72 13.61 4.48
C ALA A 74 12.49 14.80 3.55
N VAL A 75 11.31 14.89 2.94
CA VAL A 75 10.93 15.99 2.03
C VAL A 75 10.31 17.17 2.79
N GLY A 76 9.81 16.96 4.00
CA GLY A 76 9.17 17.99 4.81
C GLY A 76 7.70 18.23 4.47
N VAL A 77 6.98 17.18 4.09
CA VAL A 77 5.55 17.20 3.77
C VAL A 77 4.80 16.17 4.62
N SER A 78 3.47 16.17 4.54
CA SER A 78 2.66 15.17 5.22
C SER A 78 2.71 13.83 4.46
N ARG A 79 2.48 12.72 5.18
CA ARG A 79 2.33 11.40 4.57
C ARG A 79 1.19 11.37 3.54
N GLN A 80 0.08 12.09 3.82
CA GLN A 80 -1.03 12.21 2.89
C GLN A 80 -0.62 12.86 1.56
N ALA A 81 0.27 13.84 1.59
CA ALA A 81 0.80 14.45 0.37
C ALA A 81 1.55 13.40 -0.48
N VAL A 82 2.45 12.64 0.12
CA VAL A 82 3.18 11.56 -0.58
C VAL A 82 2.21 10.52 -1.14
N SER A 83 1.21 10.11 -0.37
CA SER A 83 0.18 9.17 -0.83
C SER A 83 -0.59 9.71 -2.04
N LYS A 84 -0.98 10.96 -2.04
CA LYS A 84 -1.67 11.60 -3.17
C LYS A 84 -0.80 11.70 -4.42
N TRP A 85 0.49 11.94 -4.26
CA TRP A 85 1.44 11.94 -5.38
C TRP A 85 1.57 10.56 -6.02
N GLU A 86 1.56 9.50 -5.21
CA GLU A 86 1.67 8.12 -5.69
C GLU A 86 0.37 7.55 -6.26
N THR A 87 -0.77 8.15 -5.95
CA THR A 87 -2.08 7.77 -6.52
C THR A 87 -2.50 8.62 -7.72
N GLY A 88 -1.77 9.70 -7.98
CA GLY A 88 -2.10 10.62 -9.06
C GLY A 88 -3.19 11.65 -8.71
N GLU A 89 -3.63 11.72 -7.44
CA GLU A 89 -4.60 12.72 -6.98
C GLU A 89 -4.04 14.14 -6.98
N SER A 90 -2.74 14.29 -6.76
CA SER A 90 -2.03 15.54 -6.86
C SER A 90 -0.60 15.32 -7.37
N GLU A 91 0.04 16.39 -7.80
CA GLU A 91 1.41 16.35 -8.28
C GLU A 91 2.33 17.11 -7.30
N PRO A 92 3.56 16.62 -7.06
CA PRO A 92 4.55 17.37 -6.31
C PRO A 92 5.03 18.59 -7.10
N THR A 93 5.44 19.64 -6.39
CA THR A 93 6.12 20.78 -6.98
C THR A 93 7.50 20.38 -7.53
N MET A 94 8.09 21.19 -8.40
CA MET A 94 9.45 20.94 -8.90
C MET A 94 10.47 20.87 -7.77
N SER A 95 10.33 21.71 -6.75
CA SER A 95 11.17 21.67 -5.55
C SER A 95 11.07 20.33 -4.81
N ASN A 96 9.85 19.83 -4.64
CA ASN A 96 9.61 18.55 -4.00
C ASN A 96 10.13 17.38 -4.85
N LEU A 97 9.98 17.43 -6.17
CA LEU A 97 10.57 16.44 -7.09
C LEU A 97 12.09 16.37 -6.97
N THR A 98 12.76 17.51 -6.85
CA THR A 98 14.21 17.58 -6.66
C THR A 98 14.61 16.92 -5.33
N LEU A 99 13.87 17.15 -4.26
CA LEU A 99 14.10 16.50 -2.97
C LEU A 99 13.81 15.00 -3.02
N LEU A 100 12.75 14.58 -3.69
CA LEU A 100 12.42 13.17 -3.90
C LEU A 100 13.53 12.44 -4.67
N ALA A 101 14.05 13.03 -5.71
CA ALA A 101 15.17 12.47 -6.46
C ALA A 101 16.40 12.24 -5.56
N LYS A 102 16.72 13.18 -4.69
CA LYS A 102 17.79 13.03 -3.70
C LYS A 102 17.53 11.89 -2.72
N VAL A 103 16.30 11.79 -2.21
CA VAL A 103 15.90 10.72 -1.27
C VAL A 103 16.00 9.35 -1.92
N TYR A 104 15.64 9.24 -3.19
CA TYR A 104 15.72 7.99 -3.96
C TYR A 104 17.11 7.70 -4.53
N GLY A 105 18.07 8.60 -4.39
CA GLY A 105 19.43 8.43 -4.87
C GLY A 105 19.57 8.47 -6.39
N VAL A 106 18.69 9.19 -7.08
CA VAL A 106 18.68 9.38 -8.53
C VAL A 106 18.72 10.86 -8.88
N SER A 107 19.10 11.19 -10.12
CA SER A 107 18.97 12.55 -10.62
C SER A 107 17.49 12.86 -10.95
N LEU A 108 17.15 14.14 -10.97
CA LEU A 108 15.80 14.56 -11.39
C LEU A 108 15.51 14.09 -12.83
N ALA A 109 16.49 14.15 -13.71
CA ALA A 109 16.36 13.65 -15.07
C ALA A 109 16.02 12.15 -15.12
N GLN A 110 16.71 11.33 -14.33
CA GLN A 110 16.42 9.89 -14.23
C GLN A 110 15.02 9.63 -13.68
N LEU A 111 14.59 10.39 -12.68
CA LEU A 111 13.26 10.27 -12.12
C LEU A 111 12.18 10.55 -13.18
N LEU A 112 12.41 11.53 -14.05
CA LEU A 112 11.48 11.94 -15.11
C LEU A 112 11.60 11.11 -16.39
N GLU A 113 12.72 10.46 -16.65
CA GLU A 113 12.90 9.56 -17.81
C GLU A 113 11.92 8.40 -17.79
N ASP A 114 11.56 7.90 -16.60
CA ASP A 114 10.58 6.84 -16.43
C ASP A 114 9.14 7.28 -16.75
N VAL A 115 8.92 8.58 -16.96
CA VAL A 115 7.60 9.23 -17.15
C VAL A 115 7.43 9.62 -18.63
N THR A 116 7.44 8.68 -19.53
CA THR A 116 7.21 8.98 -20.96
C THR A 116 6.10 8.17 -21.56
#